data_ff2aaf21555061b807480d6bf81aa76e
#
_entry.id   ff2aaf21555061b807480d6bf81aa76e
#
_cell.length_a   1.000
_cell.length_b   1.000
_cell.length_c   1.000
_cell.angle_alpha   90.00
_cell.angle_beta   90.00
_cell.angle_gamma   90.00
#
_symmetry.space_group_name_H-M   'P 1'
#
loop_
_entity.id
_entity.type
_entity.pdbx_description
1 polymer ?
#
loop_
_entity_poly.entity_id
_entity_poly.type
_entity_poly.pdbx_seq_one_letter_code
_entity_poly.pdbx_strand_id
1 'polypeptide(L)'
;MITSNIFKGKKILILGLGITGTNLYKALTASKAKVYTWDDNDKILSNIQKNINLKNFKFNQLDYCIPSPGISTVGLNAHPLITLLKKNCVKIISELDLFQIYLNSSINYLNGSIKVIATTGTNGKSTVVSIINHVLQKLNYDTSLIGNIGKPIFQSRVLKKGFYIIEASSYQLETTSIFKPNISILTNISEDHILRHKTLNNYVKQKFKIFQNLSDNDSAIISNDHYLSLIHI
;
A
#
# COMPACT_ATOMS: atom_id res chain seq x y z
N MET A 1 -14.78 -7.82 0.65
CA MET A 1 -14.04 -6.77 1.34
C MET A 1 -13.23 -7.42 2.47
N ILE A 2 -11.95 -7.05 2.57
CA ILE A 2 -11.08 -7.51 3.66
C ILE A 2 -11.49 -6.79 4.95
N THR A 3 -11.87 -7.55 5.96
CA THR A 3 -12.15 -7.08 7.32
C THR A 3 -11.42 -7.96 8.32
N SER A 4 -11.00 -7.41 9.45
CA SER A 4 -10.29 -8.17 10.46
C SER A 4 -10.47 -7.59 11.87
N ASN A 5 -10.59 -8.45 12.84
CA ASN A 5 -10.64 -8.06 14.25
C ASN A 5 -9.33 -7.43 14.76
N ILE A 6 -8.20 -7.60 14.03
CA ILE A 6 -6.91 -6.96 14.37
C ILE A 6 -7.01 -5.43 14.40
N PHE A 7 -7.96 -4.86 13.66
CA PHE A 7 -8.20 -3.42 13.59
C PHE A 7 -9.24 -2.93 14.62
N LYS A 8 -9.91 -3.82 15.35
CA LYS A 8 -10.94 -3.46 16.33
C LYS A 8 -10.38 -2.48 17.38
N GLY A 9 -11.02 -1.34 17.50
CA GLY A 9 -10.65 -0.28 18.46
C GLY A 9 -9.43 0.55 18.06
N LYS A 10 -8.67 0.17 17.02
CA LYS A 10 -7.54 0.96 16.51
C LYS A 10 -8.01 2.32 16.03
N LYS A 11 -7.29 3.37 16.40
CA LYS A 11 -7.56 4.74 16.01
C LYS A 11 -6.74 5.09 14.76
N ILE A 12 -7.40 5.15 13.63
CA ILE A 12 -6.75 5.26 12.32
C ILE A 12 -7.24 6.51 11.60
N LEU A 13 -6.32 7.37 11.18
CA LEU A 13 -6.61 8.51 10.31
C LEU A 13 -6.35 8.10 8.86
N ILE A 14 -7.36 8.28 8.01
CA ILE A 14 -7.22 8.20 6.56
C ILE A 14 -7.08 9.63 6.02
N LEU A 15 -5.99 9.88 5.33
CA LEU A 15 -5.71 11.16 4.69
C LEU A 15 -5.88 11.03 3.18
N GLY A 16 -6.91 11.71 2.65
CA GLY A 16 -7.37 11.60 1.27
C GLY A 16 -8.42 10.50 1.06
N LEU A 17 -9.57 10.90 0.52
CA LEU A 17 -10.77 10.07 0.35
C LEU A 17 -11.08 9.75 -1.12
N GLY A 18 -10.05 9.65 -1.93
CA GLY A 18 -10.16 9.07 -3.27
C GLY A 18 -10.58 7.59 -3.23
N ILE A 19 -10.39 6.86 -4.32
CA ILE A 19 -10.80 5.45 -4.44
C ILE A 19 -10.21 4.60 -3.31
N THR A 20 -8.91 4.70 -3.06
CA THR A 20 -8.23 3.95 -1.98
C THR A 20 -8.77 4.31 -0.61
N GLY A 21 -8.79 5.61 -0.27
CA GLY A 21 -9.21 6.07 1.06
C GLY A 21 -10.66 5.73 1.38
N THR A 22 -11.56 5.85 0.42
CA THR A 22 -12.98 5.48 0.59
C THR A 22 -13.15 3.98 0.84
N ASN A 23 -12.40 3.13 0.14
CA ASN A 23 -12.45 1.67 0.36
C ASN A 23 -11.84 1.28 1.72
N LEU A 24 -10.74 1.92 2.10
CA LEU A 24 -10.15 1.76 3.44
C LEU A 24 -11.14 2.17 4.54
N TYR A 25 -11.81 3.32 4.39
CA TYR A 25 -12.82 3.78 5.33
C TYR A 25 -13.92 2.72 5.56
N LYS A 26 -14.47 2.17 4.48
CA LYS A 26 -15.49 1.13 4.55
C LYS A 26 -14.97 -0.14 5.26
N ALA A 27 -13.80 -0.62 4.87
CA ALA A 27 -13.21 -1.85 5.41
C ALA A 27 -12.85 -1.73 6.89
N LEU A 28 -12.22 -0.62 7.28
CA LEU A 28 -11.82 -0.36 8.66
C LEU A 28 -13.03 -0.10 9.58
N THR A 29 -14.05 0.60 9.09
CA THR A 29 -15.31 0.79 9.83
C THR A 29 -16.01 -0.56 10.06
N ALA A 30 -16.10 -1.40 9.04
CA ALA A 30 -16.64 -2.76 9.16
C ALA A 30 -15.79 -3.65 10.10
N SER A 31 -14.49 -3.39 10.20
CA SER A 31 -13.56 -4.03 11.15
C SER A 31 -13.65 -3.46 12.58
N LYS A 32 -14.61 -2.56 12.86
CA LYS A 32 -14.80 -1.90 14.17
C LYS A 32 -13.59 -1.05 14.62
N ALA A 33 -12.81 -0.53 13.68
CA ALA A 33 -11.80 0.49 13.98
C ALA A 33 -12.47 1.85 14.28
N LYS A 34 -11.77 2.70 15.03
CA LYS A 34 -12.13 4.11 15.23
C LYS A 34 -11.48 4.91 14.08
N VAL A 35 -12.20 5.05 12.97
CA VAL A 35 -11.68 5.69 11.76
C VAL A 35 -11.96 7.17 11.82
N TYR A 36 -10.94 7.97 11.55
CA TYR A 36 -10.98 9.40 11.33
C TYR A 36 -10.60 9.68 9.88
N THR A 37 -11.09 10.77 9.31
CA THR A 37 -10.86 11.11 7.91
C THR A 37 -10.49 12.57 7.74
N TRP A 38 -9.69 12.83 6.72
CA TRP A 38 -9.40 14.16 6.21
C TRP A 38 -9.24 14.14 4.69
N ASP A 39 -9.77 15.15 4.04
CA ASP A 39 -9.54 15.43 2.62
C ASP A 39 -9.49 16.94 2.42
N ASP A 40 -8.71 17.42 1.46
CA ASP A 40 -8.62 18.86 1.15
C ASP A 40 -9.86 19.35 0.39
N ASN A 41 -10.70 18.45 -0.09
CA ASN A 41 -11.95 18.77 -0.78
C ASN A 41 -13.15 18.69 0.18
N ASP A 42 -13.63 19.85 0.60
CA ASP A 42 -14.76 19.98 1.54
C ASP A 42 -16.04 19.26 1.05
N LYS A 43 -16.25 19.18 -0.27
CA LYS A 43 -17.41 18.45 -0.84
C LYS A 43 -17.32 16.94 -0.59
N ILE A 44 -16.11 16.39 -0.51
CA ILE A 44 -15.91 14.98 -0.16
C ILE A 44 -16.13 14.79 1.34
N LEU A 45 -15.64 15.72 2.15
CA LEU A 45 -15.77 15.68 3.60
C LEU A 45 -17.23 15.75 4.07
N SER A 46 -18.09 16.55 3.41
CA SER A 46 -19.50 16.69 3.80
C SER A 46 -20.29 15.38 3.76
N ASN A 47 -19.83 14.41 2.97
CA ASN A 47 -20.48 13.11 2.83
C ASN A 47 -20.02 12.06 3.85
N ILE A 48 -19.07 12.40 4.74
CA ILE A 48 -18.49 11.46 5.70
C ILE A 48 -18.56 12.04 7.12
N GLN A 49 -19.27 11.35 8.00
CA GLN A 49 -19.61 11.83 9.36
C GLN A 49 -18.42 11.94 10.36
N LYS A 50 -17.20 11.56 9.98
CA LYS A 50 -16.07 11.46 10.94
C LYS A 50 -14.84 12.28 10.53
N ASN A 51 -15.09 13.52 10.08
CA ASN A 51 -14.02 14.47 9.82
C ASN A 51 -13.34 14.93 11.10
N ILE A 52 -12.01 15.07 11.05
CA ILE A 52 -11.29 15.68 12.15
C ILE A 52 -11.39 17.21 12.08
N ASN A 53 -11.67 17.83 13.23
CA ASN A 53 -11.44 19.25 13.39
C ASN A 53 -10.00 19.47 13.82
N LEU A 54 -9.16 19.97 12.92
CA LEU A 54 -7.72 20.14 13.13
C LEU A 54 -7.36 20.95 14.37
N LYS A 55 -8.20 21.94 14.74
CA LYS A 55 -7.92 22.83 15.89
C LYS A 55 -7.94 22.10 17.22
N ASN A 56 -8.80 21.09 17.37
CA ASN A 56 -9.06 20.41 18.63
C ASN A 56 -8.70 18.93 18.63
N PHE A 57 -8.12 18.41 17.54
CA PHE A 57 -7.84 16.98 17.42
C PHE A 57 -6.53 16.59 18.10
N LYS A 58 -6.60 15.60 18.98
CA LYS A 58 -5.43 15.06 19.68
C LYS A 58 -4.74 14.01 18.80
N PHE A 59 -3.76 14.39 18.01
CA PHE A 59 -3.06 13.52 17.05
C PHE A 59 -2.31 12.37 17.74
N ASN A 60 -1.74 12.59 18.92
CA ASN A 60 -1.00 11.59 19.69
C ASN A 60 -1.83 10.37 20.12
N GLN A 61 -3.15 10.41 19.96
CA GLN A 61 -4.02 9.26 20.23
C GLN A 61 -4.12 8.28 19.06
N LEU A 62 -3.62 8.64 17.87
CA LEU A 62 -3.71 7.80 16.68
C LEU A 62 -2.71 6.65 16.74
N ASP A 63 -3.16 5.45 16.40
CA ASP A 63 -2.26 4.31 16.15
C ASP A 63 -1.56 4.46 14.80
N TYR A 64 -2.30 4.88 13.76
CA TYR A 64 -1.78 5.02 12.39
C TYR A 64 -2.41 6.20 11.65
N CYS A 65 -1.64 6.75 10.71
CA CYS A 65 -2.16 7.54 9.60
C CYS A 65 -1.84 6.83 8.28
N ILE A 66 -2.85 6.74 7.40
CA ILE A 66 -2.73 6.13 6.08
C ILE A 66 -3.04 7.19 5.04
N PRO A 67 -2.03 7.78 4.41
CA PRO A 67 -2.22 8.71 3.30
C PRO A 67 -2.60 7.95 2.02
N SER A 68 -3.54 8.49 1.26
CA SER A 68 -3.79 8.04 -0.11
C SER A 68 -2.55 8.25 -0.98
N PRO A 69 -2.28 7.40 -1.99
CA PRO A 69 -1.06 7.47 -2.80
C PRO A 69 -0.80 8.83 -3.46
N GLY A 70 -1.86 9.58 -3.77
CA GLY A 70 -1.77 10.93 -4.34
C GLY A 70 -1.17 11.98 -3.40
N ILE A 71 -1.22 11.74 -2.08
CA ILE A 71 -0.75 12.69 -1.07
C ILE A 71 0.76 12.55 -0.86
N SER A 72 1.49 13.66 -0.98
CA SER A 72 2.93 13.66 -0.77
C SER A 72 3.28 13.54 0.72
N THR A 73 4.18 12.62 1.04
CA THR A 73 4.61 12.35 2.41
C THR A 73 6.07 12.72 2.68
N VAL A 74 6.80 13.11 1.62
CA VAL A 74 8.25 13.39 1.67
C VAL A 74 8.60 14.73 1.02
N GLY A 75 9.74 15.28 1.43
CA GLY A 75 10.31 16.50 0.87
C GLY A 75 9.51 17.78 1.17
N LEU A 76 9.84 18.85 0.45
CA LEU A 76 9.21 20.17 0.58
C LEU A 76 7.73 20.19 0.17
N ASN A 77 7.31 19.21 -0.64
CA ASN A 77 5.93 19.08 -1.09
C ASN A 77 5.10 18.14 -0.19
N ALA A 78 5.64 17.74 0.96
CA ALA A 78 4.87 16.93 1.91
C ALA A 78 3.63 17.73 2.36
N HIS A 79 2.49 17.05 2.38
CA HIS A 79 1.25 17.65 2.84
C HIS A 79 1.40 18.20 4.27
N PRO A 80 0.88 19.41 4.61
CA PRO A 80 1.08 20.02 5.93
C PRO A 80 0.69 19.12 7.10
N LEU A 81 -0.39 18.34 6.97
CA LEU A 81 -0.80 17.37 7.98
C LEU A 81 0.24 16.26 8.20
N ILE A 82 0.98 15.85 7.19
CA ILE A 82 2.06 14.87 7.36
C ILE A 82 3.14 15.39 8.30
N THR A 83 3.51 16.66 8.16
CA THR A 83 4.48 17.31 9.06
C THR A 83 3.95 17.36 10.49
N LEU A 84 2.67 17.70 10.67
CA LEU A 84 2.01 17.76 11.97
C LEU A 84 1.92 16.37 12.62
N LEU A 85 1.57 15.34 11.84
CA LEU A 85 1.52 13.95 12.30
C LEU A 85 2.89 13.44 12.75
N LYS A 86 3.95 13.74 12.00
CA LYS A 86 5.33 13.39 12.36
C LYS A 86 5.76 14.08 13.68
N LYS A 87 5.42 15.37 13.86
CA LYS A 87 5.69 16.09 15.12
C LYS A 87 4.98 15.46 16.33
N ASN A 88 3.82 14.85 16.12
CA ASN A 88 3.07 14.14 17.15
C ASN A 88 3.41 12.63 17.23
N CYS A 89 4.52 12.19 16.63
CA CYS A 89 4.99 10.80 16.61
C CYS A 89 3.95 9.79 16.10
N VAL A 90 3.02 10.21 15.25
CA VAL A 90 2.02 9.32 14.63
C VAL A 90 2.70 8.46 13.57
N LYS A 91 2.45 7.16 13.63
CA LYS A 91 2.97 6.20 12.66
C LYS A 91 2.27 6.37 11.31
N ILE A 92 3.01 6.82 10.31
CA ILE A 92 2.51 6.95 8.94
C ILE A 92 2.87 5.66 8.19
N ILE A 93 1.88 4.94 7.68
CA ILE A 93 2.04 3.67 7.00
C ILE A 93 1.27 3.67 5.67
N SER A 94 1.69 2.80 4.75
CA SER A 94 0.97 2.61 3.48
C SER A 94 -0.24 1.69 3.63
N GLU A 95 -1.11 1.68 2.61
CA GLU A 95 -2.16 0.65 2.49
C GLU A 95 -1.53 -0.76 2.40
N LEU A 96 -0.35 -0.89 1.77
CA LEU A 96 0.40 -2.14 1.68
C LEU A 96 0.86 -2.63 3.06
N ASP A 97 1.34 -1.72 3.91
CA ASP A 97 1.70 -2.06 5.28
C ASP A 97 0.48 -2.49 6.10
N LEU A 98 -0.64 -1.79 5.95
CA LEU A 98 -1.88 -2.18 6.63
C LEU A 98 -2.36 -3.56 6.17
N PHE A 99 -2.21 -3.86 4.89
CA PHE A 99 -2.47 -5.19 4.35
C PHE A 99 -1.53 -6.25 4.93
N GLN A 100 -0.23 -5.92 5.10
CA GLN A 100 0.71 -6.82 5.77
C GLN A 100 0.33 -7.09 7.24
N ILE A 101 -0.14 -6.08 7.97
CA ILE A 101 -0.66 -6.26 9.33
C ILE A 101 -1.83 -7.25 9.33
N TYR A 102 -2.76 -7.13 8.37
CA TYR A 102 -3.84 -8.09 8.18
C TYR A 102 -3.32 -9.51 7.88
N LEU A 103 -2.38 -9.65 6.94
CA LEU A 103 -1.81 -10.95 6.57
C LEU A 103 -1.14 -11.62 7.76
N ASN A 104 -0.36 -10.89 8.55
CA ASN A 104 0.33 -11.41 9.73
C ASN A 104 -0.64 -11.89 10.84
N SER A 105 -1.92 -11.49 10.77
CA SER A 105 -2.98 -12.00 11.65
C SER A 105 -3.72 -13.21 11.06
N SER A 106 -3.44 -13.59 9.82
CA SER A 106 -4.11 -14.67 9.10
C SER A 106 -3.35 -15.98 9.22
N ILE A 107 -3.97 -16.99 9.82
CA ILE A 107 -3.38 -18.34 9.90
C ILE A 107 -3.09 -18.92 8.51
N ASN A 108 -3.92 -18.63 7.51
CA ASN A 108 -3.73 -19.11 6.15
C ASN A 108 -2.51 -18.49 5.44
N TYR A 109 -2.13 -17.27 5.84
CA TYR A 109 -0.88 -16.67 5.38
C TYR A 109 0.33 -17.25 6.14
N LEU A 110 0.23 -17.36 7.45
CA LEU A 110 1.31 -17.85 8.30
C LEU A 110 1.69 -19.31 7.98
N ASN A 111 0.72 -20.16 7.63
CA ASN A 111 0.97 -21.55 7.21
C ASN A 111 1.31 -21.72 5.72
N GLY A 112 1.44 -20.63 4.97
CA GLY A 112 1.82 -20.63 3.55
C GLY A 112 0.71 -21.00 2.57
N SER A 113 -0.54 -21.16 3.02
CA SER A 113 -1.69 -21.42 2.13
C SER A 113 -2.01 -20.23 1.24
N ILE A 114 -1.71 -19.01 1.71
CA ILE A 114 -1.81 -17.76 0.93
C ILE A 114 -0.39 -17.25 0.66
N LYS A 115 -0.14 -16.85 -0.58
CA LYS A 115 1.08 -16.17 -0.98
C LYS A 115 0.78 -14.83 -1.64
N VAL A 116 1.74 -13.92 -1.58
CA VAL A 116 1.67 -12.59 -2.16
C VAL A 116 2.73 -12.44 -3.24
N ILE A 117 2.28 -12.08 -4.44
CA ILE A 117 3.14 -11.69 -5.57
C ILE A 117 2.96 -10.20 -5.78
N ALA A 118 4.01 -9.42 -5.67
CA ALA A 118 3.94 -7.98 -5.88
C ALA A 118 4.85 -7.54 -7.02
N THR A 119 4.32 -6.68 -7.88
CA THR A 119 5.05 -6.17 -9.05
C THR A 119 5.09 -4.66 -9.03
N THR A 120 6.29 -4.10 -9.23
CA THR A 120 6.51 -2.68 -9.49
C THR A 120 7.37 -2.49 -10.74
N GLY A 121 7.58 -1.26 -11.14
CA GLY A 121 8.39 -0.85 -12.30
C GLY A 121 7.85 0.41 -12.94
N THR A 122 8.50 0.92 -13.97
CA THR A 122 7.99 2.06 -14.71
C THR A 122 6.91 1.58 -15.69
N ASN A 123 7.23 0.64 -16.56
CA ASN A 123 6.35 0.11 -17.58
C ASN A 123 6.10 -1.39 -17.39
N GLY A 124 5.02 -1.92 -17.98
CA GLY A 124 4.73 -3.34 -18.03
C GLY A 124 4.16 -3.97 -16.76
N LYS A 125 4.05 -3.23 -15.65
CA LYS A 125 3.48 -3.73 -14.39
C LYS A 125 2.13 -4.41 -14.57
N SER A 126 1.18 -3.69 -15.17
CA SER A 126 -0.21 -4.15 -15.37
C SER A 126 -0.27 -5.39 -16.26
N THR A 127 0.56 -5.44 -17.29
CA THR A 127 0.68 -6.61 -18.18
C THR A 127 1.18 -7.82 -17.41
N VAL A 128 2.27 -7.66 -16.65
CA VAL A 128 2.88 -8.75 -15.87
C VAL A 128 1.89 -9.33 -14.85
N VAL A 129 1.25 -8.48 -14.03
CA VAL A 129 0.30 -8.97 -13.02
C VAL A 129 -0.94 -9.59 -13.66
N SER A 130 -1.39 -9.10 -14.83
CA SER A 130 -2.51 -9.68 -15.55
C SER A 130 -2.17 -11.06 -16.13
N ILE A 131 -0.97 -11.23 -16.69
CA ILE A 131 -0.48 -12.51 -17.19
C ILE A 131 -0.36 -13.51 -16.03
N ILE A 132 0.28 -13.13 -14.93
CA ILE A 132 0.41 -13.98 -13.74
C ILE A 132 -0.97 -14.41 -13.22
N ASN A 133 -1.90 -13.47 -13.10
CA ASN A 133 -3.26 -13.77 -12.67
C ASN A 133 -3.95 -14.75 -13.60
N HIS A 134 -3.85 -14.54 -14.92
CA HIS A 134 -4.46 -15.41 -15.91
C HIS A 134 -3.88 -16.83 -15.85
N VAL A 135 -2.55 -16.96 -15.81
CA VAL A 135 -1.87 -18.27 -15.74
C VAL A 135 -2.26 -19.03 -14.48
N LEU A 136 -2.23 -18.36 -13.31
CA LEU A 136 -2.60 -19.00 -12.05
C LEU A 136 -4.07 -19.44 -12.04
N GLN A 137 -4.98 -18.65 -12.61
CA GLN A 137 -6.39 -19.02 -12.77
C GLN A 137 -6.56 -20.24 -13.70
N LYS A 138 -5.81 -20.30 -14.81
CA LYS A 138 -5.82 -21.48 -15.72
C LYS A 138 -5.28 -22.74 -15.03
N LEU A 139 -4.39 -22.58 -14.06
CA LEU A 139 -3.90 -23.67 -13.21
C LEU A 139 -4.82 -23.96 -12.01
N ASN A 140 -6.03 -23.41 -11.99
CA ASN A 140 -7.04 -23.58 -10.95
C ASN A 140 -6.63 -23.08 -9.55
N TYR A 141 -5.70 -22.14 -9.48
CA TYR A 141 -5.42 -21.45 -8.24
C TYR A 141 -6.46 -20.36 -7.95
N ASP A 142 -6.79 -20.19 -6.68
CA ASP A 142 -7.60 -19.06 -6.25
C ASP A 142 -6.74 -17.79 -6.23
N THR A 143 -7.17 -16.74 -6.94
CA THR A 143 -6.39 -15.51 -7.10
C THR A 143 -7.21 -14.26 -6.84
N SER A 144 -6.52 -13.20 -6.42
CA SER A 144 -7.10 -11.86 -6.34
C SER A 144 -6.09 -10.83 -6.86
N LEU A 145 -6.42 -10.20 -7.99
CA LEU A 145 -5.66 -9.09 -8.56
C LEU A 145 -6.10 -7.78 -7.91
N ILE A 146 -5.17 -7.11 -7.26
CA ILE A 146 -5.41 -5.94 -6.40
C ILE A 146 -4.30 -4.90 -6.49
N GLY A 147 -4.55 -3.73 -5.97
CA GLY A 147 -3.56 -2.65 -5.87
C GLY A 147 -3.82 -1.49 -6.82
N ASN A 148 -2.81 -1.07 -7.56
CA ASN A 148 -2.90 0.06 -8.50
C ASN A 148 -3.81 -0.24 -9.68
N ILE A 149 -3.93 -1.51 -10.08
CA ILE A 149 -4.96 -2.01 -11.00
C ILE A 149 -5.78 -3.13 -10.32
N GLY A 150 -6.86 -3.54 -10.97
CA GLY A 150 -7.81 -4.50 -10.42
C GLY A 150 -8.69 -3.83 -9.38
N LYS A 151 -8.81 -4.43 -8.20
CA LYS A 151 -9.57 -3.87 -7.07
C LYS A 151 -8.65 -3.18 -6.08
N PRO A 152 -9.08 -2.11 -5.40
CA PRO A 152 -8.40 -1.61 -4.21
C PRO A 152 -8.16 -2.75 -3.22
N ILE A 153 -7.03 -2.75 -2.53
CA ILE A 153 -6.58 -3.88 -1.71
C ILE A 153 -7.68 -4.31 -0.72
N PHE A 154 -8.21 -3.37 0.03
CA PHE A 154 -9.23 -3.67 1.05
C PHE A 154 -10.64 -3.92 0.51
N GLN A 155 -10.89 -3.65 -0.78
CA GLN A 155 -12.12 -4.07 -1.46
C GLN A 155 -12.10 -5.55 -1.87
N SER A 156 -10.93 -6.18 -1.85
CA SER A 156 -10.76 -7.58 -2.22
C SER A 156 -11.49 -8.53 -1.26
N ARG A 157 -11.71 -9.74 -1.73
CA ARG A 157 -12.20 -10.83 -0.88
C ARG A 157 -11.08 -11.40 -0.01
N VAL A 158 -11.44 -11.98 1.11
CA VAL A 158 -10.54 -12.76 1.94
C VAL A 158 -10.28 -14.11 1.24
N LEU A 159 -9.02 -14.42 0.98
CA LEU A 159 -8.62 -15.74 0.48
C LEU A 159 -8.39 -16.70 1.65
N LYS A 160 -8.74 -17.97 1.45
CA LYS A 160 -8.36 -19.08 2.34
C LYS A 160 -7.09 -19.79 1.86
N LYS A 161 -6.86 -19.79 0.54
CA LYS A 161 -5.66 -20.32 -0.12
C LYS A 161 -5.43 -19.59 -1.44
N GLY A 162 -4.24 -19.69 -2.01
CA GLY A 162 -3.92 -19.15 -3.33
C GLY A 162 -3.11 -17.86 -3.26
N PHE A 163 -3.37 -16.91 -4.16
CA PHE A 163 -2.46 -15.80 -4.39
C PHE A 163 -3.16 -14.45 -4.39
N TYR A 164 -2.64 -13.51 -3.61
CA TYR A 164 -2.84 -12.09 -3.86
C TYR A 164 -1.78 -11.62 -4.86
N ILE A 165 -2.22 -11.02 -5.96
CA ILE A 165 -1.36 -10.47 -7.01
C ILE A 165 -1.50 -8.97 -6.97
N ILE A 166 -0.42 -8.27 -6.66
CA ILE A 166 -0.44 -6.84 -6.34
C ILE A 166 0.36 -6.05 -7.36
N GLU A 167 -0.28 -5.07 -7.99
CA GLU A 167 0.45 -4.02 -8.66
C GLU A 167 0.72 -2.89 -7.67
N ALA A 168 2.00 -2.59 -7.41
CA ALA A 168 2.43 -1.53 -6.51
C ALA A 168 3.06 -0.37 -7.27
N SER A 169 2.50 0.83 -7.15
CA SER A 169 3.09 2.06 -7.67
C SER A 169 4.22 2.57 -6.74
N SER A 170 5.10 3.43 -7.26
CA SER A 170 6.12 4.10 -6.45
C SER A 170 5.52 4.96 -5.34
N TYR A 171 4.32 5.50 -5.54
CA TYR A 171 3.59 6.29 -4.54
C TYR A 171 3.09 5.44 -3.37
N GLN A 172 2.56 4.24 -3.65
CA GLN A 172 2.17 3.30 -2.60
C GLN A 172 3.37 2.79 -1.81
N LEU A 173 4.51 2.60 -2.48
CA LEU A 173 5.77 2.18 -1.85
C LEU A 173 6.45 3.31 -1.04
N GLU A 174 6.12 4.58 -1.26
CA GLU A 174 6.77 5.72 -0.60
C GLU A 174 6.74 5.63 0.93
N THR A 175 5.62 5.22 1.52
CA THR A 175 5.44 5.08 2.96
C THR A 175 5.49 3.63 3.46
N THR A 176 5.81 2.70 2.58
CA THR A 176 5.94 1.29 2.93
C THR A 176 7.17 1.03 3.78
N SER A 177 6.99 0.24 4.84
CA SER A 177 8.04 -0.12 5.80
C SER A 177 8.06 -1.60 6.21
N ILE A 178 6.91 -2.27 6.26
CA ILE A 178 6.79 -3.67 6.73
C ILE A 178 6.21 -4.61 5.68
N PHE A 179 5.77 -4.10 4.53
CA PHE A 179 5.23 -4.93 3.45
C PHE A 179 6.26 -5.97 2.98
N LYS A 180 5.84 -7.24 2.96
CA LYS A 180 6.70 -8.38 2.66
C LYS A 180 5.99 -9.34 1.71
N PRO A 181 6.12 -9.18 0.39
CA PRO A 181 5.66 -10.16 -0.57
C PRO A 181 6.50 -11.45 -0.51
N ASN A 182 5.92 -12.58 -0.91
CA ASN A 182 6.68 -13.83 -1.10
C ASN A 182 7.46 -13.83 -2.42
N ILE A 183 6.92 -13.12 -3.43
CA ILE A 183 7.60 -12.90 -4.72
C ILE A 183 7.48 -11.43 -5.06
N SER A 184 8.60 -10.77 -5.23
CA SER A 184 8.70 -9.36 -5.63
C SER A 184 9.28 -9.24 -7.03
N ILE A 185 8.63 -8.46 -7.89
CA ILE A 185 9.02 -8.29 -9.29
C ILE A 185 9.25 -6.82 -9.59
N LEU A 186 10.42 -6.50 -10.15
CA LEU A 186 10.71 -5.19 -10.73
C LEU A 186 10.87 -5.35 -12.24
N THR A 187 9.92 -4.81 -13.00
CA THR A 187 9.89 -5.00 -14.46
C THR A 187 10.99 -4.22 -15.17
N ASN A 188 11.08 -2.93 -14.89
CA ASN A 188 12.10 -2.02 -15.44
C ASN A 188 12.09 -0.70 -14.67
N ILE A 189 13.12 0.11 -14.92
CA ILE A 189 13.19 1.50 -14.44
C ILE A 189 13.57 2.38 -15.63
N SER A 190 12.76 3.41 -15.85
CA SER A 190 13.05 4.54 -16.72
C SER A 190 12.58 5.81 -16.02
N GLU A 191 13.00 6.95 -16.51
CA GLU A 191 12.65 8.24 -15.92
C GLU A 191 11.14 8.47 -15.97
N ASP A 192 10.52 8.64 -14.79
CA ASP A 192 9.09 8.90 -14.63
C ASP A 192 8.83 9.51 -13.24
N HIS A 193 7.72 10.22 -13.10
CA HIS A 193 7.29 10.80 -11.82
C HIS A 193 8.32 11.69 -11.11
N ILE A 194 9.23 12.33 -11.86
CA ILE A 194 10.31 13.18 -11.30
C ILE A 194 9.75 14.38 -10.54
N LEU A 195 8.60 14.91 -10.93
CA LEU A 195 7.92 15.97 -10.17
C LEU A 195 7.64 15.57 -8.73
N ARG A 196 7.30 14.29 -8.48
CA ARG A 196 7.05 13.74 -7.15
C ARG A 196 8.34 13.38 -6.42
N HIS A 197 9.20 12.61 -7.06
CA HIS A 197 10.37 12.01 -6.43
C HIS A 197 11.62 12.90 -6.48
N LYS A 198 11.59 14.01 -7.26
CA LYS A 198 12.66 15.00 -7.46
C LYS A 198 13.86 14.50 -8.28
N THR A 199 14.28 13.27 -8.09
CA THR A 199 15.40 12.67 -8.82
C THR A 199 15.08 11.23 -9.20
N LEU A 200 15.73 10.74 -10.26
CA LEU A 200 15.65 9.32 -10.65
C LEU A 200 16.09 8.41 -9.49
N ASN A 201 17.16 8.74 -8.79
CA ASN A 201 17.64 7.95 -7.64
C ASN A 201 16.59 7.83 -6.54
N ASN A 202 15.85 8.89 -6.22
CA ASN A 202 14.77 8.79 -5.25
C ASN A 202 13.62 7.92 -5.75
N TYR A 203 13.26 8.03 -7.04
CA TYR A 203 12.26 7.16 -7.66
C TYR A 203 12.64 5.68 -7.58
N VAL A 204 13.89 5.37 -7.94
CA VAL A 204 14.45 4.03 -7.82
C VAL A 204 14.38 3.53 -6.38
N LYS A 205 14.87 4.31 -5.41
CA LYS A 205 14.80 3.96 -3.98
C LYS A 205 13.38 3.62 -3.52
N GLN A 206 12.36 4.36 -4.00
CA GLN A 206 10.99 4.02 -3.63
C GLN A 206 10.55 2.67 -4.21
N LYS A 207 10.88 2.35 -5.45
CA LYS A 207 10.54 1.05 -6.05
C LYS A 207 11.26 -0.11 -5.37
N PHE A 208 12.52 0.07 -5.01
CA PHE A 208 13.32 -0.95 -4.33
C PHE A 208 12.78 -1.33 -2.95
N LYS A 209 11.94 -0.51 -2.34
CA LYS A 209 11.26 -0.89 -1.09
C LYS A 209 10.42 -2.16 -1.19
N ILE A 210 10.04 -2.58 -2.40
CA ILE A 210 9.32 -3.84 -2.61
C ILE A 210 10.16 -5.06 -2.17
N PHE A 211 11.50 -4.92 -2.10
CA PHE A 211 12.44 -5.97 -1.73
C PHE A 211 12.93 -5.87 -0.27
N GLN A 212 12.69 -4.74 0.41
CA GLN A 212 13.36 -4.40 1.67
C GLN A 212 13.14 -5.40 2.82
N ASN A 213 12.04 -6.16 2.79
CA ASN A 213 11.68 -7.09 3.87
C ASN A 213 11.72 -8.57 3.42
N LEU A 214 12.27 -8.86 2.25
CA LEU A 214 12.41 -10.24 1.78
C LEU A 214 13.34 -11.03 2.70
N SER A 215 13.07 -12.31 2.84
CA SER A 215 13.90 -13.29 3.53
C SER A 215 14.36 -14.36 2.56
N ASP A 216 15.23 -15.26 2.98
CA ASP A 216 15.80 -16.32 2.14
C ASP A 216 14.75 -17.24 1.50
N ASN A 217 13.55 -17.31 2.07
CA ASN A 217 12.43 -18.09 1.53
C ASN A 217 11.59 -17.31 0.50
N ASP A 218 11.87 -16.03 0.28
CA ASP A 218 11.16 -15.18 -0.65
C ASP A 218 11.98 -15.02 -1.95
N SER A 219 11.33 -14.60 -3.04
CA SER A 219 11.97 -14.48 -4.35
C SER A 219 11.96 -13.03 -4.84
N ALA A 220 13.10 -12.57 -5.32
CA ALA A 220 13.23 -11.30 -6.05
C ALA A 220 13.45 -11.58 -7.54
N ILE A 221 12.64 -10.99 -8.40
CA ILE A 221 12.77 -11.06 -9.86
C ILE A 221 13.03 -9.64 -10.36
N ILE A 222 14.19 -9.46 -10.95
CA ILE A 222 14.64 -8.14 -11.45
C ILE A 222 15.03 -8.32 -12.92
N SER A 223 14.54 -7.42 -13.78
CA SER A 223 14.99 -7.38 -15.17
C SER A 223 16.50 -7.07 -15.24
N ASN A 224 17.21 -7.76 -16.11
CA ASN A 224 18.63 -7.50 -16.39
C ASN A 224 18.80 -6.29 -17.31
N ASP A 225 18.14 -5.20 -17.02
CA ASP A 225 18.24 -3.95 -17.77
C ASP A 225 19.52 -3.21 -17.36
N HIS A 226 20.28 -2.70 -18.34
CA HIS A 226 21.56 -2.01 -18.11
C HIS A 226 21.48 -0.87 -17.07
N TYR A 227 20.30 -0.27 -16.88
CA TYR A 227 20.09 0.78 -15.90
C TYR A 227 20.12 0.26 -14.44
N LEU A 228 19.76 -0.99 -14.22
CA LEU A 228 19.75 -1.60 -12.88
C LEU A 228 21.14 -2.11 -12.47
N SER A 229 22.01 -2.39 -13.43
CA SER A 229 23.39 -2.80 -13.16
C SER A 229 24.28 -1.66 -12.64
N LEU A 230 23.88 -0.41 -12.81
CA LEU A 230 24.60 0.77 -12.32
C LEU A 230 24.22 1.15 -10.88
N ILE A 231 23.18 0.53 -10.31
CA ILE A 231 22.77 0.74 -8.93
C ILE A 231 23.32 -0.43 -8.14
N HIS A 232 24.57 -0.33 -7.70
CA HIS A 232 25.12 -1.28 -6.75
C HIS A 232 24.30 -1.23 -5.46
N ILE A 233 23.56 -2.30 -5.22
CA ILE A 233 22.85 -2.57 -3.97
C ILE A 233 23.78 -3.42 -3.11
#